data_c2e1d4efd186d6c6ecce4206cf95afeb
#
_entry.id   c2e1d4efd186d6c6ecce4206cf95afeb
#
_cell.length_a   1.000
_cell.length_b   1.000
_cell.length_c   1.000
_cell.angle_alpha   90.00
_cell.angle_beta   90.00
_cell.angle_gamma   90.00
#
_symmetry.space_group_name_H-M   'P 1'
#
loop_
_entity.id
_entity.type
_entity.pdbx_description
1 polymer ?
#
loop_
_entity_poly.entity_id
_entity_poly.type
_entity_poly.pdbx_seq_one_letter_code
_entity_poly.pdbx_strand_id
1 'polypeptide(L)'
;MGVIPCAIIGLLLDNIIEDYLSKNIVIAITLILYGMIFIFVEKHPKKEKIQTIERLDYKSALKIGCFQCLALIPGTSRSGATILGGLYCGCSRTVASEFSFFLAIPVMFGATLLKVIKYLMKVGLFSFGQLFLLVLGTFVAFVVSLFAIKALLNYVKNHDFTVFGWYRIILGIFVILFFYIL
;
A
#
# COMPACT_ATOMS: atom_id res chain seq x y z
N MET A 1 -6.93 8.09 -12.94
CA MET A 1 -6.09 9.25 -12.61
C MET A 1 -5.07 8.94 -11.51
N GLY A 2 -5.45 8.48 -10.33
CA GLY A 2 -4.52 8.21 -9.21
C GLY A 2 -3.47 7.12 -9.45
N VAL A 3 -3.62 6.26 -10.45
CA VAL A 3 -2.63 5.22 -10.80
C VAL A 3 -1.46 5.79 -11.60
N ILE A 4 -1.73 6.83 -12.41
CA ILE A 4 -0.79 7.32 -13.43
C ILE A 4 0.56 7.74 -12.85
N PRO A 5 0.65 8.57 -11.78
CA PRO A 5 1.95 9.01 -11.25
C PRO A 5 2.83 7.83 -10.82
N CYS A 6 2.25 6.88 -10.08
CA CYS A 6 2.98 5.73 -9.57
C CYS A 6 3.40 4.75 -10.68
N ALA A 7 2.58 4.57 -11.72
CA ALA A 7 2.94 3.74 -12.86
C ALA A 7 4.13 4.31 -13.64
N ILE A 8 4.12 5.62 -13.91
CA ILE A 8 5.22 6.29 -14.63
C ILE A 8 6.52 6.21 -13.80
N ILE A 9 6.47 6.63 -12.54
CA ILE A 9 7.66 6.67 -11.68
C ILE A 9 8.18 5.26 -11.39
N GLY A 10 7.29 4.29 -11.15
CA GLY A 10 7.66 2.90 -10.92
C GLY A 10 8.40 2.27 -12.11
N LEU A 11 7.93 2.51 -13.34
CA LEU A 11 8.60 2.01 -14.53
C LEU A 11 9.96 2.67 -14.79
N LEU A 12 10.10 3.95 -14.45
CA LEU A 12 11.36 4.69 -14.64
C LEU A 12 12.42 4.37 -13.59
N LEU A 13 12.00 4.06 -12.36
CA LEU A 13 12.91 3.89 -11.22
C LEU A 13 13.04 2.45 -10.74
N ASP A 14 12.48 1.45 -11.43
CA ASP A 14 12.44 0.04 -11.03
C ASP A 14 13.83 -0.46 -10.60
N ASN A 15 14.85 -0.28 -11.45
CA ASN A 15 16.22 -0.72 -11.16
C ASN A 15 16.84 0.00 -9.95
N ILE A 16 16.61 1.32 -9.82
CA ILE A 16 17.16 2.11 -8.71
C ILE A 16 16.54 1.68 -7.38
N ILE A 17 15.23 1.40 -7.39
CA ILE A 17 14.51 0.94 -6.22
C ILE A 17 15.02 -0.42 -5.76
N GLU A 18 15.22 -1.35 -6.71
CA GLU A 18 15.71 -2.69 -6.41
C GLU A 18 17.14 -2.66 -5.86
N ASP A 19 18.04 -1.92 -6.49
CA ASP A 19 19.48 -1.90 -6.15
C ASP A 19 19.78 -1.16 -4.84
N TYR A 20 19.13 -0.02 -4.60
CA TYR A 20 19.49 0.89 -3.50
C TYR A 20 18.52 0.89 -2.33
N LEU A 21 17.23 0.69 -2.58
CA LEU A 21 16.19 0.84 -1.55
C LEU A 21 15.71 -0.49 -0.95
N SER A 22 16.03 -1.64 -1.56
CA SER A 22 15.58 -2.94 -1.07
C SER A 22 16.42 -3.51 0.09
N LYS A 23 17.21 -2.67 0.77
CA LYS A 23 18.03 -3.07 1.92
C LYS A 23 17.18 -3.12 3.20
N ASN A 24 17.46 -4.10 4.08
CA ASN A 24 16.74 -4.28 5.34
C ASN A 24 16.71 -3.02 6.22
N ILE A 25 17.81 -2.26 6.23
CA ILE A 25 17.89 -1.01 7.00
C ILE A 25 16.94 0.06 6.45
N VAL A 26 16.79 0.17 5.13
CA VAL A 26 15.85 1.11 4.50
C VAL A 26 14.42 0.74 4.89
N ILE A 27 14.08 -0.56 4.82
CA ILE A 27 12.76 -1.08 5.23
C ILE A 27 12.47 -0.73 6.69
N ALA A 28 13.44 -0.94 7.58
CA ALA A 28 13.27 -0.66 9.01
C ALA A 28 13.07 0.85 9.27
N ILE A 29 13.91 1.71 8.67
CA ILE A 29 13.80 3.16 8.81
C ILE A 29 12.46 3.66 8.27
N THR A 30 12.03 3.19 7.09
CA THR A 30 10.75 3.59 6.51
C THR A 30 9.56 3.11 7.33
N LEU A 31 9.61 1.90 7.91
CA LEU A 31 8.59 1.44 8.84
C LEU A 31 8.44 2.38 10.03
N ILE A 32 9.54 2.74 10.68
CA ILE A 32 9.53 3.64 11.85
C ILE A 32 9.05 5.04 11.44
N LEU A 33 9.62 5.60 10.38
CA LEU A 33 9.28 6.94 9.90
C LEU A 33 7.79 7.08 9.58
N TYR A 34 7.24 6.14 8.79
CA TYR A 34 5.81 6.16 8.46
C TYR A 34 4.92 5.83 9.65
N GLY A 35 5.39 5.01 10.60
CA GLY A 35 4.70 4.82 11.87
C GLY A 35 4.55 6.12 12.65
N MET A 36 5.62 6.92 12.75
CA MET A 36 5.59 8.24 13.38
C MET A 36 4.68 9.23 12.63
N ILE A 37 4.74 9.23 11.29
CA ILE A 37 3.89 10.09 10.45
C ILE A 37 2.40 9.77 10.68
N PHE A 38 2.02 8.48 10.74
CA PHE A 38 0.65 8.09 11.04
C PHE A 38 0.18 8.62 12.38
N ILE A 39 0.96 8.45 13.45
CA ILE A 39 0.62 8.96 14.79
C ILE A 39 0.53 10.49 14.78
N PHE A 40 1.45 11.15 14.08
CA PHE A 40 1.44 12.62 13.99
C PHE A 40 0.20 13.15 13.26
N VAL A 41 -0.15 12.56 12.12
CA VAL A 41 -1.32 12.96 11.33
C VAL A 41 -2.63 12.74 12.09
N GLU A 42 -2.74 11.62 12.83
CA GLU A 42 -3.91 11.34 13.64
C GLU A 42 -4.05 12.26 14.86
N LYS A 43 -2.94 12.71 15.44
CA LYS A 43 -2.97 13.71 16.54
C LYS A 43 -3.31 15.12 16.05
N HIS A 44 -3.15 15.40 14.76
CA HIS A 44 -3.43 16.71 14.16
C HIS A 44 -4.42 16.56 13.00
N PRO A 45 -5.67 16.12 13.29
CA PRO A 45 -6.63 15.81 12.24
C PRO A 45 -7.01 17.09 11.49
N LYS A 46 -6.97 17.02 10.16
CA LYS A 46 -7.51 18.07 9.32
C LYS A 46 -9.04 18.00 9.30
N LYS A 47 -9.68 19.13 9.07
CA LYS A 47 -11.14 19.19 8.88
C LYS A 47 -11.54 18.29 7.71
N GLU A 48 -12.41 17.33 7.98
CA GLU A 48 -12.95 16.43 6.96
C GLU A 48 -13.87 17.20 6.01
N LYS A 49 -13.48 17.27 4.75
CA LYS A 49 -14.23 17.93 3.68
C LYS A 49 -14.92 16.92 2.76
N ILE A 50 -14.33 15.73 2.62
CA ILE A 50 -14.74 14.67 1.71
C ILE A 50 -15.19 13.47 2.55
N GLN A 51 -16.50 13.35 2.75
CA GLN A 51 -17.11 12.32 3.60
C GLN A 51 -17.71 11.15 2.81
N THR A 52 -17.81 11.27 1.49
CA THR A 52 -18.27 10.21 0.60
C THR A 52 -17.38 10.14 -0.63
N ILE A 53 -17.27 8.95 -1.23
CA ILE A 53 -16.36 8.72 -2.35
C ILE A 53 -16.77 9.47 -3.61
N GLU A 54 -18.06 9.75 -3.77
CA GLU A 54 -18.62 10.51 -4.90
C GLU A 54 -18.18 11.97 -4.90
N ARG A 55 -17.80 12.50 -3.72
CA ARG A 55 -17.29 13.87 -3.57
C ARG A 55 -15.79 13.99 -3.80
N LEU A 56 -15.11 12.87 -4.06
CA LEU A 56 -13.68 12.87 -4.35
C LEU A 56 -13.44 13.37 -5.78
N ASP A 57 -12.89 14.56 -5.90
CA ASP A 57 -12.56 15.16 -7.20
C ASP A 57 -11.27 14.58 -7.81
N TYR A 58 -11.12 14.77 -9.12
CA TYR A 58 -9.96 14.26 -9.87
C TYR A 58 -8.63 14.84 -9.38
N LYS A 59 -8.62 16.07 -8.85
CA LYS A 59 -7.41 16.70 -8.31
C LYS A 59 -6.96 16.02 -7.04
N SER A 60 -7.89 15.72 -6.14
CA SER A 60 -7.61 14.95 -4.92
C SER A 60 -7.18 13.52 -5.24
N ALA A 61 -7.84 12.85 -6.19
CA ALA A 61 -7.44 11.52 -6.66
C ALA A 61 -6.00 11.51 -7.22
N LEU A 62 -5.62 12.53 -7.99
CA LEU A 62 -4.26 12.68 -8.51
C LEU A 62 -3.23 12.90 -7.39
N LYS A 63 -3.55 13.79 -6.42
CA LYS A 63 -2.70 14.02 -5.25
C LYS A 63 -2.46 12.73 -4.45
N ILE A 64 -3.52 11.97 -4.18
CA ILE A 64 -3.41 10.67 -3.52
C ILE A 64 -2.53 9.71 -4.34
N GLY A 65 -2.66 9.74 -5.67
CA GLY A 65 -1.77 8.99 -6.58
C GLY A 65 -0.30 9.41 -6.48
N CYS A 66 -0.01 10.70 -6.28
CA CYS A 66 1.36 11.15 -6.00
C CYS A 66 1.87 10.62 -4.65
N PHE A 67 1.02 10.61 -3.61
CA PHE A 67 1.40 9.95 -2.35
C PHE A 67 1.67 8.46 -2.53
N GLN A 68 0.98 7.78 -3.43
CA GLN A 68 1.24 6.38 -3.74
C GLN A 68 2.67 6.14 -4.25
N CYS A 69 3.31 7.12 -4.91
CA CYS A 69 4.70 6.99 -5.37
C CYS A 69 5.68 6.76 -4.20
N LEU A 70 5.36 7.24 -3.00
CA LEU A 70 6.15 6.96 -1.80
C LEU A 70 6.18 5.46 -1.47
N ALA A 71 5.18 4.71 -1.89
CA ALA A 71 5.10 3.26 -1.70
C ALA A 71 6.07 2.47 -2.58
N LEU A 72 6.72 3.10 -3.54
CA LEU A 72 7.83 2.52 -4.29
C LEU A 72 9.06 2.28 -3.39
N ILE A 73 9.17 3.04 -2.29
CA ILE A 73 10.21 2.81 -1.28
C ILE A 73 9.77 1.62 -0.41
N PRO A 74 10.54 0.52 -0.37
CA PRO A 74 10.23 -0.65 0.46
C PRO A 74 10.05 -0.27 1.94
N GLY A 75 9.07 -0.90 2.60
CA GLY A 75 8.72 -0.57 4.00
C GLY A 75 7.66 0.52 4.15
N THR A 76 7.41 1.36 3.14
CA THR A 76 6.43 2.46 3.23
C THR A 76 4.98 1.99 3.39
N SER A 77 4.60 0.86 2.84
CA SER A 77 3.20 0.41 2.69
C SER A 77 2.39 1.24 1.70
N ARG A 78 1.93 0.60 0.64
CA ARG A 78 1.14 1.26 -0.40
C ARG A 78 -0.17 1.84 0.13
N SER A 79 -0.95 1.04 0.86
CA SER A 79 -2.19 1.52 1.48
C SER A 79 -1.93 2.61 2.50
N GLY A 80 -0.85 2.49 3.27
CA GLY A 80 -0.44 3.55 4.20
C GLY A 80 -0.20 4.88 3.51
N ALA A 81 0.58 4.91 2.43
CA ALA A 81 0.85 6.13 1.68
C ALA A 81 -0.42 6.75 1.09
N THR A 82 -1.31 5.94 0.50
CA THR A 82 -2.56 6.44 -0.09
C THR A 82 -3.57 6.90 0.96
N ILE A 83 -3.67 6.23 2.11
CA ILE A 83 -4.52 6.67 3.23
C ILE A 83 -4.02 8.02 3.77
N LEU A 84 -2.70 8.17 4.03
CA LEU A 84 -2.12 9.45 4.44
C LEU A 84 -2.39 10.55 3.41
N GLY A 85 -2.28 10.25 2.11
CA GLY A 85 -2.65 11.16 1.03
C GLY A 85 -4.13 11.57 1.06
N GLY A 86 -5.03 10.63 1.34
CA GLY A 86 -6.46 10.86 1.51
C GLY A 86 -6.74 11.78 2.70
N LEU A 87 -6.19 11.48 3.86
CA LEU A 87 -6.31 12.32 5.07
C LEU A 87 -5.74 13.72 4.82
N TYR A 88 -4.60 13.82 4.13
CA TYR A 88 -4.00 15.10 3.75
C TYR A 88 -4.93 15.93 2.84
N CYS A 89 -5.66 15.30 1.93
CA CYS A 89 -6.65 15.94 1.06
C CYS A 89 -7.97 16.29 1.78
N GLY A 90 -8.13 15.89 3.04
CA GLY A 90 -9.34 16.14 3.84
C GLY A 90 -10.44 15.10 3.62
N CYS A 91 -10.09 13.89 3.20
CA CYS A 91 -10.99 12.75 3.21
C CYS A 91 -11.24 12.29 4.66
N SER A 92 -12.44 11.78 4.94
CA SER A 92 -12.67 11.00 6.15
C SER A 92 -11.82 9.72 6.13
N ARG A 93 -11.59 9.10 7.30
CA ARG A 93 -10.82 7.84 7.40
C ARG A 93 -11.42 6.75 6.54
N THR A 94 -12.73 6.62 6.54
CA THR A 94 -13.46 5.65 5.71
C THR A 94 -13.20 5.87 4.22
N VAL A 95 -13.40 7.10 3.72
CA VAL A 95 -13.19 7.44 2.30
C VAL A 95 -11.74 7.25 1.90
N ALA A 96 -10.77 7.64 2.73
CA ALA A 96 -9.34 7.43 2.46
C ALA A 96 -9.01 5.94 2.32
N SER A 97 -9.58 5.09 3.18
CA SER A 97 -9.40 3.63 3.13
C SER A 97 -10.08 3.01 1.92
N GLU A 98 -11.34 3.34 1.67
CA GLU A 98 -12.08 2.84 0.50
C GLU A 98 -11.39 3.21 -0.80
N PHE A 99 -11.00 4.48 -0.96
CA PHE A 99 -10.28 4.92 -2.15
C PHE A 99 -8.93 4.23 -2.31
N SER A 100 -8.21 3.99 -1.21
CA SER A 100 -6.97 3.22 -1.22
C SER A 100 -7.19 1.81 -1.77
N PHE A 101 -8.28 1.12 -1.38
CA PHE A 101 -8.61 -0.20 -1.92
C PHE A 101 -8.99 -0.15 -3.40
N PHE A 102 -9.82 0.80 -3.82
CA PHE A 102 -10.15 0.97 -5.24
C PHE A 102 -8.93 1.26 -6.09
N LEU A 103 -8.01 2.09 -5.59
CA LEU A 103 -6.76 2.40 -6.28
C LEU A 103 -5.82 1.18 -6.37
N ALA A 104 -5.93 0.24 -5.42
CA ALA A 104 -5.18 -1.01 -5.44
C ALA A 104 -5.50 -1.89 -6.65
N ILE A 105 -6.77 -1.96 -7.04
CA ILE A 105 -7.24 -2.89 -8.06
C ILE A 105 -6.45 -2.74 -9.36
N PRO A 106 -6.45 -1.57 -10.03
CA PRO A 106 -5.73 -1.41 -11.29
C PRO A 106 -4.20 -1.54 -11.14
N VAL A 107 -3.64 -1.08 -10.02
CA VAL A 107 -2.19 -1.16 -9.77
C VAL A 107 -1.73 -2.60 -9.59
N MET A 108 -2.41 -3.37 -8.74
CA MET A 108 -2.04 -4.77 -8.49
C MET A 108 -2.34 -5.66 -9.69
N PHE A 109 -3.44 -5.40 -10.39
CA PHE A 109 -3.76 -6.11 -11.63
C PHE A 109 -2.65 -5.89 -12.68
N GLY A 110 -2.25 -4.64 -12.93
CA GLY A 110 -1.17 -4.31 -13.86
C GLY A 110 0.17 -4.94 -13.48
N ALA A 111 0.55 -4.86 -12.19
CA ALA A 111 1.78 -5.46 -11.69
C ALA A 111 1.77 -6.99 -11.82
N THR A 112 0.66 -7.64 -11.51
CA THR A 112 0.51 -9.09 -11.65
C THR A 112 0.56 -9.51 -13.11
N LEU A 113 -0.15 -8.79 -14.00
CA LEU A 113 -0.15 -9.07 -15.44
C LEU A 113 1.27 -8.99 -16.01
N LEU A 114 2.04 -7.95 -15.66
CA LEU A 114 3.43 -7.81 -16.09
C LEU A 114 4.31 -8.97 -15.60
N LYS A 115 4.13 -9.42 -14.36
CA LYS A 115 4.86 -10.57 -13.81
C LYS A 115 4.52 -11.87 -14.53
N VAL A 116 3.24 -12.08 -14.83
CA VAL A 116 2.78 -13.26 -15.59
C VAL A 116 3.38 -13.26 -17.00
N ILE A 117 3.32 -12.11 -17.70
CA ILE A 117 3.91 -11.97 -19.04
C ILE A 117 5.43 -12.24 -19.02
N LYS A 118 6.16 -11.61 -18.08
CA LYS A 118 7.61 -11.82 -17.91
C LYS A 118 7.93 -13.30 -17.64
N TYR A 119 7.12 -13.98 -16.83
CA TYR A 119 7.28 -15.42 -16.55
C TYR A 119 7.09 -16.25 -17.82
N LEU A 120 5.99 -16.03 -18.56
CA LEU A 120 5.69 -16.76 -19.79
C LEU A 120 6.77 -16.57 -20.84
N MET A 121 7.37 -15.38 -20.94
CA MET A 121 8.47 -15.08 -21.88
C MET A 121 9.79 -15.74 -21.49
N LYS A 122 10.07 -15.91 -20.18
CA LYS A 122 11.34 -16.45 -19.67
C LYS A 122 11.33 -17.97 -19.49
N VAL A 123 10.22 -18.51 -18.99
CA VAL A 123 10.11 -19.91 -18.52
C VAL A 123 9.20 -20.74 -19.43
N GLY A 124 8.22 -20.11 -20.09
CA GLY A 124 7.20 -20.76 -20.90
C GLY A 124 5.88 -20.94 -20.17
N LEU A 125 5.06 -21.86 -20.65
CA LEU A 125 3.73 -22.13 -20.10
C LEU A 125 3.80 -22.75 -18.69
N PHE A 126 2.83 -22.41 -17.87
CA PHE A 126 2.68 -23.00 -16.53
C PHE A 126 2.40 -24.52 -16.65
N SER A 127 3.08 -25.33 -15.83
CA SER A 127 2.69 -26.72 -15.66
C SER A 127 1.32 -26.81 -14.97
N PHE A 128 0.64 -27.97 -15.12
CA PHE A 128 -0.67 -28.18 -14.49
C PHE A 128 -0.62 -27.98 -12.97
N GLY A 129 0.45 -28.47 -12.30
CA GLY A 129 0.62 -28.28 -10.86
C GLY A 129 0.80 -26.80 -10.47
N GLN A 130 1.57 -26.02 -11.24
CA GLN A 130 1.75 -24.57 -11.01
C GLN A 130 0.43 -23.81 -11.20
N LEU A 131 -0.34 -24.16 -12.23
CA LEU A 131 -1.65 -23.54 -12.48
C LEU A 131 -2.64 -23.84 -11.36
N PHE A 132 -2.69 -25.11 -10.91
CA PHE A 132 -3.52 -25.50 -9.77
C PHE A 132 -3.18 -24.72 -8.50
N LEU A 133 -1.90 -24.64 -8.16
CA LEU A 133 -1.44 -23.87 -6.99
C LEU A 133 -1.75 -22.36 -7.12
N LEU A 134 -1.60 -21.79 -8.31
CA LEU A 134 -1.93 -20.40 -8.57
C LEU A 134 -3.42 -20.12 -8.38
N VAL A 135 -4.28 -20.96 -8.93
CA VAL A 135 -5.74 -20.83 -8.78
C VAL A 135 -6.17 -21.02 -7.33
N LEU A 136 -5.67 -22.06 -6.67
CA LEU A 136 -5.98 -22.32 -5.26
C LEU A 136 -5.52 -21.17 -4.36
N GLY A 137 -4.28 -20.70 -4.53
CA GLY A 137 -3.75 -19.58 -3.77
C GLY A 137 -4.54 -18.29 -4.01
N THR A 138 -4.93 -18.02 -5.25
CA THR A 138 -5.77 -16.85 -5.60
C THR A 138 -7.15 -16.96 -4.95
N PHE A 139 -7.78 -18.13 -4.96
CA PHE A 139 -9.08 -18.35 -4.33
C PHE A 139 -9.01 -18.13 -2.81
N VAL A 140 -8.03 -18.72 -2.14
CA VAL A 140 -7.84 -18.56 -0.69
C VAL A 140 -7.57 -17.08 -0.35
N ALA A 141 -6.68 -16.41 -1.10
CA ALA A 141 -6.38 -15.00 -0.92
C ALA A 141 -7.63 -14.13 -1.11
N PHE A 142 -8.46 -14.41 -2.10
CA PHE A 142 -9.71 -13.71 -2.35
C PHE A 142 -10.67 -13.83 -1.15
N VAL A 143 -10.91 -15.06 -0.68
CA VAL A 143 -11.81 -15.29 0.46
C VAL A 143 -11.32 -14.58 1.71
N VAL A 144 -10.03 -14.72 2.05
CA VAL A 144 -9.45 -14.05 3.22
C VAL A 144 -9.52 -12.52 3.10
N SER A 145 -9.27 -11.98 1.89
CA SER A 145 -9.32 -10.54 1.64
C SER A 145 -10.71 -9.95 1.85
N LEU A 146 -11.79 -10.67 1.49
CA LEU A 146 -13.17 -10.22 1.74
C LEU A 146 -13.43 -9.97 3.23
N PHE A 147 -13.00 -10.90 4.08
CA PHE A 147 -13.14 -10.75 5.53
C PHE A 147 -12.23 -9.64 6.09
N ALA A 148 -10.97 -9.61 5.63
CA ALA A 148 -9.99 -8.62 6.09
C ALA A 148 -10.42 -7.18 5.75
N ILE A 149 -10.88 -6.94 4.51
CA ILE A 149 -11.33 -5.60 4.08
C ILE A 149 -12.57 -5.18 4.88
N LYS A 150 -13.54 -6.09 5.05
CA LYS A 150 -14.75 -5.81 5.83
C LYS A 150 -14.42 -5.48 7.28
N ALA A 151 -13.54 -6.26 7.90
CA ALA A 151 -13.08 -6.03 9.27
C ALA A 151 -12.35 -4.69 9.41
N LEU A 152 -11.43 -4.38 8.48
CA LEU A 152 -10.69 -3.12 8.51
C LEU A 152 -11.59 -1.91 8.31
N LEU A 153 -12.49 -1.93 7.33
CA LEU A 153 -13.42 -0.81 7.11
C LEU A 153 -14.34 -0.58 8.30
N ASN A 154 -14.79 -1.67 8.95
CA ASN A 154 -15.58 -1.57 10.17
C ASN A 154 -14.76 -1.00 11.35
N TYR A 155 -13.50 -1.40 11.47
CA TYR A 155 -12.59 -0.88 12.50
C TYR A 155 -12.35 0.63 12.32
N VAL A 156 -12.04 1.09 11.12
CA VAL A 156 -11.70 2.49 10.80
C VAL A 156 -12.88 3.45 10.97
N LYS A 157 -14.13 2.95 10.93
CA LYS A 157 -15.32 3.78 11.25
C LYS A 157 -15.31 4.31 12.67
N ASN A 158 -14.76 3.56 13.61
CA ASN A 158 -14.83 3.85 15.04
C ASN A 158 -13.47 4.11 15.70
N HIS A 159 -12.37 3.87 14.99
CA HIS A 159 -11.00 3.97 15.51
C HIS A 159 -10.10 4.77 14.54
N ASP A 160 -9.01 5.28 15.09
CA ASP A 160 -7.98 5.96 14.32
C ASP A 160 -6.88 4.99 13.82
N PHE A 161 -5.93 5.50 13.06
CA PHE A 161 -4.79 4.72 12.55
C PHE A 161 -3.59 4.68 13.49
N THR A 162 -3.69 5.20 14.71
CA THR A 162 -2.58 5.26 15.68
C THR A 162 -2.03 3.87 16.01
N VAL A 163 -2.90 2.86 16.15
CA VAL A 163 -2.48 1.46 16.40
C VAL A 163 -1.59 0.93 15.29
N PHE A 164 -1.92 1.24 14.02
CA PHE A 164 -1.09 0.85 12.86
C PHE A 164 0.26 1.58 12.87
N GLY A 165 0.29 2.84 13.36
CA GLY A 165 1.53 3.58 13.56
C GLY A 165 2.45 2.89 14.57
N TRP A 166 1.94 2.53 15.73
CA TRP A 166 2.71 1.81 16.75
C TRP A 166 3.19 0.43 16.28
N TYR A 167 2.31 -0.35 15.64
CA TYR A 167 2.69 -1.63 15.05
C TYR A 167 3.91 -1.50 14.12
N ARG A 168 3.92 -0.49 13.26
CA ARG A 168 5.02 -0.24 12.31
C ARG A 168 6.32 0.15 12.99
N ILE A 169 6.26 0.98 14.03
CA ILE A 169 7.44 1.36 14.82
C ILE A 169 8.05 0.13 15.49
N ILE A 170 7.22 -0.67 16.17
CA ILE A 170 7.68 -1.89 16.85
C ILE A 170 8.29 -2.86 15.85
N LEU A 171 7.63 -3.09 14.70
CA LEU A 171 8.14 -3.95 13.66
C LEU A 171 9.48 -3.46 13.07
N GLY A 172 9.61 -2.14 12.84
CA GLY A 172 10.85 -1.54 12.34
C GLY A 172 12.00 -1.69 13.32
N ILE A 173 11.76 -1.49 14.61
CA ILE A 173 12.74 -1.74 15.69
C ILE A 173 13.13 -3.21 15.71
N PHE A 174 12.16 -4.13 15.62
CA PHE A 174 12.43 -5.57 15.59
C PHE A 174 13.31 -5.97 14.39
N VAL A 175 13.06 -5.41 13.21
CA VAL A 175 13.89 -5.65 12.02
C VAL A 175 15.33 -5.18 12.24
N ILE A 176 15.55 -4.00 12.86
CA ILE A 176 16.89 -3.53 13.18
C ILE A 176 17.59 -4.49 14.16
N LEU A 177 16.92 -4.87 15.24
CA LEU A 177 17.49 -5.78 16.22
C LEU A 177 17.87 -7.13 15.60
N PHE A 178 16.98 -7.71 14.79
CA PHE A 178 17.18 -9.02 14.19
C PHE A 178 18.33 -9.04 13.16
N PHE A 179 18.47 -8.02 12.32
CA PHE A 179 19.46 -8.05 11.23
C PHE A 179 20.80 -7.39 11.55
N TYR A 180 20.88 -6.59 12.64
CA TYR A 180 22.08 -5.79 12.93
C TYR A 180 22.63 -5.97 14.34
N ILE A 181 21.92 -6.67 15.24
CA ILE A 181 22.36 -6.90 16.62
C ILE A 181 22.44 -8.40 16.93
N LEU A 182 21.50 -9.21 16.43
CA LEU A 182 21.50 -10.68 16.52
C LEU A 182 22.15 -11.32 15.29
#